data_f98dccb70745b2198e1000c98dfc2796
#
_entry.id   f98dccb70745b2198e1000c98dfc2796
#
_cell.length_a   1.000
_cell.length_b   1.000
_cell.length_c   1.000
_cell.angle_alpha   90.00
_cell.angle_beta   90.00
_cell.angle_gamma   90.00
#
_symmetry.space_group_name_H-M   'P 1'
#
loop_
_entity.id
_entity.type
_entity.pdbx_description
1 polymer ?
#
loop_
_entity_poly.entity_id
_entity_poly.type
_entity_poly.pdbx_seq_one_letter_code
_entity_poly.pdbx_strand_id
1 'polypeptide(L)'
;MSIFSTRFLAASALALMAAAPLHAKTFVYCSEGSPEGFDPAPYTAGTTFDASGHAIYNRLVQFKPGTTEIEPALAESWDVSPDGLEYTFHLRKGVKFHSNDKFTPTRDFNADDVIFTFMRQADANDPWHQYIAGITYEYYSSMEMDKLIKSIEKIDDNTVKFVLNQPEAPFLANVAMPFVAVMSKEYADTLDAAGTKEDLNNAPIGTGPFKFVAYQKDAVIRYQKNADYWGEAPKIDDLVFAITPDASVRLQKLKAGECHLMPYPAPADLADIRADPNLKLDEQAGLNVGYLAYNTTVAPFDKPEVRKALNMALDKKALIDAVYQGNAEVAKNPIPPTMWSYNDAIEDDPYDPEAAKAALE
;
A
#
# COMPACT_ATOMS: atom_id res chain seq x y z
N MET A 1 42.57 77.20 30.39
CA MET A 1 42.04 76.06 31.10
C MET A 1 41.00 75.46 30.15
N SER A 2 41.40 74.40 29.48
CA SER A 2 40.57 73.73 28.44
C SER A 2 40.21 72.35 29.02
N ILE A 3 38.87 72.06 29.06
CA ILE A 3 38.35 70.79 29.50
C ILE A 3 37.94 69.99 28.26
N PHE A 4 38.72 68.97 27.98
CA PHE A 4 38.43 67.96 26.93
C PHE A 4 37.35 67.01 27.45
N SER A 5 36.18 66.97 26.80
CA SER A 5 35.16 65.96 27.03
C SER A 5 35.28 64.85 26.01
N THR A 6 35.66 63.69 26.46
CA THR A 6 35.77 62.47 25.68
C THR A 6 34.37 61.84 25.54
N ARG A 7 33.81 61.76 24.29
CA ARG A 7 32.60 61.03 23.97
C ARG A 7 32.97 59.56 23.64
N PHE A 8 32.47 58.65 24.44
CA PHE A 8 32.48 57.21 24.13
C PHE A 8 31.42 56.91 23.09
N LEU A 9 31.82 56.49 21.91
CA LEU A 9 30.94 55.88 20.91
C LEU A 9 30.84 54.37 21.24
N ALA A 10 29.67 53.95 21.72
CA ALA A 10 29.35 52.53 21.84
C ALA A 10 28.87 52.03 20.45
N ALA A 11 29.73 51.24 19.79
CA ALA A 11 29.38 50.53 18.57
C ALA A 11 28.56 49.28 18.92
N SER A 12 27.24 49.31 18.71
CA SER A 12 26.38 48.15 18.80
C SER A 12 26.57 47.29 17.53
N ALA A 13 27.32 46.19 17.67
CA ALA A 13 27.43 45.19 16.62
C ALA A 13 26.09 44.39 16.59
N LEU A 14 25.23 44.69 15.62
CA LEU A 14 24.10 43.86 15.27
C LEU A 14 24.60 42.57 14.58
N ALA A 15 24.62 41.48 15.30
CA ALA A 15 24.86 40.14 14.72
C ALA A 15 23.62 39.75 13.88
N LEU A 16 23.70 39.97 12.57
CA LEU A 16 22.78 39.33 11.64
C LEU A 16 23.08 37.81 11.67
N MET A 17 22.29 37.06 12.42
CA MET A 17 22.20 35.61 12.22
C MET A 17 21.58 35.39 10.83
N ALA A 18 22.41 35.07 9.86
CA ALA A 18 21.98 34.55 8.58
C ALA A 18 21.31 33.20 8.85
N ALA A 19 19.97 33.18 8.88
CA ALA A 19 19.21 31.96 8.82
C ALA A 19 19.56 31.34 7.46
N ALA A 20 20.42 30.31 7.47
CA ALA A 20 20.61 29.47 6.28
C ALA A 20 19.22 28.95 5.87
N PRO A 21 18.82 29.04 4.59
CA PRO A 21 17.57 28.47 4.15
C PRO A 21 17.61 26.97 4.49
N LEU A 22 16.74 26.51 5.36
CA LEU A 22 16.48 25.08 5.52
C LEU A 22 15.92 24.61 4.18
N HIS A 23 16.79 23.97 3.38
CA HIS A 23 16.32 23.32 2.17
C HIS A 23 15.46 22.14 2.60
N ALA A 24 14.19 22.15 2.15
CA ALA A 24 13.29 21.03 2.33
C ALA A 24 13.94 19.75 1.80
N LYS A 25 13.90 18.67 2.60
CA LYS A 25 14.45 17.37 2.21
C LYS A 25 13.46 16.68 1.29
N THR A 26 13.71 16.72 0.01
CA THR A 26 12.86 16.06 -0.99
C THR A 26 13.38 14.65 -1.27
N PHE A 27 12.48 13.67 -1.25
CA PHE A 27 12.75 12.32 -1.69
C PHE A 27 11.99 12.05 -2.99
N VAL A 28 12.71 11.59 -4.02
CA VAL A 28 12.15 11.28 -5.33
C VAL A 28 12.14 9.76 -5.52
N TYR A 29 10.95 9.20 -5.66
CA TYR A 29 10.70 7.82 -6.02
C TYR A 29 10.35 7.75 -7.51
N CYS A 30 11.14 7.03 -8.31
CA CYS A 30 10.85 6.79 -9.70
C CYS A 30 9.85 5.63 -9.81
N SER A 31 8.56 5.97 -9.81
CA SER A 31 7.47 5.01 -9.90
C SER A 31 7.39 4.36 -11.28
N GLU A 32 7.00 3.09 -11.32
CA GLU A 32 6.83 2.31 -12.55
C GLU A 32 5.55 2.63 -13.32
N GLY A 33 4.60 3.35 -12.71
CA GLY A 33 3.36 3.71 -13.37
C GLY A 33 2.55 4.75 -12.60
N SER A 34 1.55 5.27 -13.29
CA SER A 34 0.50 6.11 -12.69
C SER A 34 -0.43 5.27 -11.81
N PRO A 35 -0.94 5.81 -10.70
CA PRO A 35 -2.06 5.20 -10.02
C PRO A 35 -3.33 5.29 -10.89
N GLU A 36 -4.23 4.34 -10.70
CA GLU A 36 -5.57 4.38 -11.31
C GLU A 36 -6.45 5.42 -10.62
N GLY A 37 -6.18 5.69 -9.34
CA GLY A 37 -6.80 6.70 -8.50
C GLY A 37 -6.14 6.78 -7.14
N PHE A 38 -6.70 7.57 -6.24
CA PHE A 38 -6.19 7.74 -4.88
C PHE A 38 -7.11 7.16 -3.80
N ASP A 39 -8.30 6.67 -4.16
CA ASP A 39 -9.09 5.78 -3.31
C ASP A 39 -8.60 4.34 -3.54
N PRO A 40 -7.96 3.66 -2.57
CA PRO A 40 -7.41 2.33 -2.80
C PRO A 40 -8.46 1.22 -2.88
N ALA A 41 -9.72 1.46 -2.48
CA ALA A 41 -10.72 0.41 -2.36
C ALA A 41 -11.15 -0.21 -3.71
N PRO A 42 -11.38 0.55 -4.80
CA PRO A 42 -11.83 -0.01 -6.07
C PRO A 42 -10.72 -0.54 -6.97
N TYR A 43 -9.46 -0.44 -6.57
CA TYR A 43 -8.32 -0.77 -7.43
C TYR A 43 -7.49 -1.93 -6.88
N THR A 44 -6.71 -2.57 -7.78
CA THR A 44 -5.84 -3.70 -7.42
C THR A 44 -4.36 -3.47 -7.77
N ALA A 45 -4.05 -2.41 -8.51
CA ALA A 45 -2.69 -2.13 -8.95
C ALA A 45 -1.77 -1.69 -7.79
N GLY A 46 -0.57 -2.25 -7.72
CA GLY A 46 0.46 -1.89 -6.73
C GLY A 46 0.80 -0.40 -6.77
N THR A 47 0.87 0.20 -7.98
CA THR A 47 1.12 1.64 -8.15
C THR A 47 0.05 2.54 -7.50
N THR A 48 -1.21 2.08 -7.45
CA THR A 48 -2.28 2.78 -6.73
C THR A 48 -2.07 2.68 -5.22
N PHE A 49 -1.70 1.52 -4.70
CA PHE A 49 -1.46 1.33 -3.28
C PHE A 49 -0.22 2.10 -2.79
N ASP A 50 0.84 2.14 -3.56
CA ASP A 50 2.03 2.94 -3.26
C ASP A 50 1.70 4.42 -3.21
N ALA A 51 0.93 4.92 -4.18
CA ALA A 51 0.57 6.33 -4.28
C ALA A 51 -0.47 6.76 -3.23
N SER A 52 -1.30 5.86 -2.73
CA SER A 52 -2.41 6.19 -1.83
C SER A 52 -2.33 5.49 -0.48
N GLY A 53 -2.53 4.17 -0.46
CA GLY A 53 -2.73 3.38 0.75
C GLY A 53 -1.56 3.40 1.73
N HIS A 54 -0.33 3.66 1.25
CA HIS A 54 0.87 3.74 2.08
C HIS A 54 1.28 5.18 2.40
N ALA A 55 1.06 6.12 1.49
CA ALA A 55 1.48 7.50 1.67
C ALA A 55 0.42 8.36 2.40
N ILE A 56 -0.84 8.24 2.00
CA ILE A 56 -1.94 9.14 2.41
C ILE A 56 -2.74 8.58 3.58
N TYR A 57 -2.94 7.26 3.63
CA TYR A 57 -3.89 6.62 4.53
C TYR A 57 -3.23 5.71 5.57
N ASN A 58 -4.02 5.35 6.58
CA ASN A 58 -3.71 4.25 7.48
C ASN A 58 -4.91 3.28 7.55
N ARG A 59 -4.70 2.10 8.12
CA ARG A 59 -5.68 1.04 8.35
C ARG A 59 -5.83 0.80 9.84
N LEU A 60 -6.77 -0.04 10.24
CA LEU A 60 -6.93 -0.42 11.67
C LEU A 60 -5.67 -1.10 12.20
N VAL A 61 -5.16 -2.04 11.43
CA VAL A 61 -3.90 -2.73 11.65
C VAL A 61 -3.07 -2.69 10.38
N GLN A 62 -1.79 -3.00 10.47
CA GLN A 62 -0.90 -3.02 9.31
C GLN A 62 0.05 -4.20 9.37
N PHE A 63 0.66 -4.52 8.25
CA PHE A 63 1.80 -5.44 8.23
C PHE A 63 3.05 -4.70 8.72
N LYS A 64 3.80 -5.36 9.60
CA LYS A 64 5.14 -4.93 9.93
C LYS A 64 6.01 -4.95 8.68
N PRO A 65 6.71 -3.86 8.35
CA PRO A 65 7.49 -3.75 7.11
C PRO A 65 8.39 -4.97 6.86
N GLY A 66 8.31 -5.52 5.64
CA GLY A 66 9.09 -6.68 5.23
C GLY A 66 8.63 -8.02 5.79
N THR A 67 7.47 -8.12 6.43
CA THR A 67 6.95 -9.36 7.02
C THR A 67 5.45 -9.52 6.76
N THR A 68 4.89 -10.66 7.16
CA THR A 68 3.44 -10.91 7.20
C THR A 68 2.87 -10.80 8.63
N GLU A 69 3.67 -10.31 9.59
CA GLU A 69 3.23 -10.07 10.96
C GLU A 69 2.31 -8.85 11.01
N ILE A 70 1.24 -8.96 11.80
CA ILE A 70 0.29 -7.86 12.01
C ILE A 70 0.72 -7.04 13.23
N GLU A 71 0.72 -5.73 13.07
CA GLU A 71 0.98 -4.77 14.14
C GLU A 71 -0.11 -3.69 14.23
N PRO A 72 -0.27 -3.04 15.41
CA PRO A 72 -1.21 -1.94 15.60
C PRO A 72 -0.96 -0.77 14.65
N ALA A 73 -2.07 -0.14 14.17
CA ALA A 73 -2.04 1.11 13.42
C ALA A 73 -3.06 2.10 13.97
N LEU A 74 -4.20 2.36 13.31
CA LEU A 74 -5.26 3.21 13.85
C LEU A 74 -5.98 2.55 15.03
N ALA A 75 -5.95 1.23 15.15
CA ALA A 75 -6.27 0.53 16.39
C ALA A 75 -4.98 0.35 17.21
N GLU A 76 -4.99 0.73 18.49
CA GLU A 76 -3.88 0.52 19.42
C GLU A 76 -3.80 -0.94 19.89
N SER A 77 -4.95 -1.60 19.92
CA SER A 77 -5.10 -3.00 20.30
C SER A 77 -6.45 -3.54 19.79
N TRP A 78 -6.61 -4.85 19.90
CA TRP A 78 -7.89 -5.52 19.62
C TRP A 78 -8.05 -6.74 20.49
N ASP A 79 -9.31 -7.09 20.77
CA ASP A 79 -9.72 -8.31 21.44
C ASP A 79 -10.41 -9.24 20.45
N VAL A 80 -10.17 -10.55 20.57
CA VAL A 80 -10.84 -11.56 19.75
C VAL A 80 -11.59 -12.50 20.71
N SER A 81 -12.87 -12.75 20.41
CA SER A 81 -13.66 -13.71 21.18
C SER A 81 -13.11 -15.13 21.06
N PRO A 82 -13.32 -16.01 22.06
CA PRO A 82 -12.78 -17.37 22.05
C PRO A 82 -13.23 -18.25 20.86
N ASP A 83 -14.38 -17.92 20.27
CA ASP A 83 -14.93 -18.59 19.08
C ASP A 83 -14.43 -17.99 17.77
N GLY A 84 -13.66 -16.88 17.84
CA GLY A 84 -13.10 -16.18 16.65
C GLY A 84 -14.15 -15.43 15.84
N LEU A 85 -15.33 -15.15 16.40
CA LEU A 85 -16.43 -14.47 15.69
C LEU A 85 -16.51 -12.98 15.96
N GLU A 86 -15.95 -12.47 17.04
CA GLU A 86 -15.99 -11.05 17.38
C GLU A 86 -14.58 -10.47 17.49
N TYR A 87 -14.35 -9.34 16.83
CA TYR A 87 -13.12 -8.57 16.88
C TYR A 87 -13.45 -7.16 17.36
N THR A 88 -13.00 -6.79 18.57
CA THR A 88 -13.22 -5.46 19.14
C THR A 88 -11.93 -4.66 19.02
N PHE A 89 -11.92 -3.63 18.17
CA PHE A 89 -10.78 -2.75 17.96
C PHE A 89 -10.88 -1.51 18.86
N HIS A 90 -9.81 -1.23 19.61
CA HIS A 90 -9.65 -0.04 20.41
C HIS A 90 -8.90 1.01 19.59
N LEU A 91 -9.60 2.07 19.19
CA LEU A 91 -9.10 3.06 18.26
C LEU A 91 -8.20 4.09 18.94
N ARG A 92 -7.14 4.49 18.26
CA ARG A 92 -6.21 5.53 18.67
C ARG A 92 -6.92 6.87 18.76
N LYS A 93 -6.71 7.60 19.88
CA LYS A 93 -7.28 8.93 20.11
C LYS A 93 -6.37 10.03 19.58
N GLY A 94 -6.94 11.17 19.21
CA GLY A 94 -6.19 12.36 18.80
C GLY A 94 -5.55 12.25 17.41
N VAL A 95 -5.96 11.27 16.59
CA VAL A 95 -5.50 11.13 15.22
C VAL A 95 -6.22 12.13 14.33
N LYS A 96 -5.47 13.02 13.68
CA LYS A 96 -6.02 14.04 12.80
C LYS A 96 -6.03 13.59 11.36
N PHE A 97 -7.11 13.90 10.65
CA PHE A 97 -7.13 13.83 9.19
C PHE A 97 -6.34 15.00 8.58
N HIS A 98 -5.87 14.83 7.37
CA HIS A 98 -5.29 15.89 6.57
C HIS A 98 -6.29 17.02 6.33
N SER A 99 -5.79 18.19 6.01
CA SER A 99 -6.55 19.29 5.45
C SER A 99 -6.07 19.60 4.05
N ASN A 100 -6.95 20.14 3.20
CA ASN A 100 -6.60 20.74 1.92
C ASN A 100 -7.31 22.09 1.74
N ASP A 101 -7.20 22.72 0.59
CA ASP A 101 -7.78 24.05 0.32
C ASP A 101 -9.31 24.07 0.39
N LYS A 102 -9.96 22.91 0.27
CA LYS A 102 -11.42 22.77 0.25
C LYS A 102 -12.00 22.28 1.58
N PHE A 103 -11.18 21.68 2.45
CA PHE A 103 -11.64 21.00 3.66
C PHE A 103 -10.63 21.10 4.79
N THR A 104 -11.16 21.44 5.97
CA THR A 104 -10.44 21.37 7.25
C THR A 104 -11.25 20.51 8.20
N PRO A 105 -10.71 19.40 8.72
CA PRO A 105 -11.40 18.55 9.68
C PRO A 105 -11.80 19.32 10.94
N THR A 106 -13.01 19.07 11.44
CA THR A 106 -13.51 19.67 12.70
C THR A 106 -13.42 18.71 13.87
N ARG A 107 -13.14 17.43 13.60
CA ARG A 107 -12.94 16.37 14.58
C ARG A 107 -11.79 15.46 14.25
N ASP A 108 -11.31 14.72 15.24
CA ASP A 108 -10.34 13.64 15.05
C ASP A 108 -11.02 12.39 14.46
N PHE A 109 -10.19 11.44 14.00
CA PHE A 109 -10.59 10.10 13.59
C PHE A 109 -11.38 9.39 14.69
N ASN A 110 -12.44 8.67 14.31
CA ASN A 110 -13.25 7.88 15.22
C ASN A 110 -13.93 6.67 14.54
N ALA A 111 -14.79 5.96 15.26
CA ALA A 111 -15.49 4.76 14.80
C ALA A 111 -16.40 4.99 13.57
N ASP A 112 -16.94 6.20 13.38
CA ASP A 112 -17.80 6.51 12.22
C ASP A 112 -17.01 6.43 10.91
N ASP A 113 -15.71 6.79 10.92
CA ASP A 113 -14.84 6.72 9.75
C ASP A 113 -14.55 5.27 9.37
N VAL A 114 -14.38 4.40 10.37
CA VAL A 114 -14.22 2.95 10.15
C VAL A 114 -15.47 2.36 9.52
N ILE A 115 -16.64 2.62 10.12
CA ILE A 115 -17.92 2.11 9.61
C ILE A 115 -18.16 2.61 8.18
N PHE A 116 -17.96 3.88 7.91
CA PHE A 116 -18.07 4.44 6.56
C PHE A 116 -17.19 3.70 5.55
N THR A 117 -15.92 3.48 5.90
CA THR A 117 -14.94 2.83 5.02
C THR A 117 -15.38 1.43 4.59
N PHE A 118 -15.96 0.66 5.49
CA PHE A 118 -16.41 -0.69 5.18
C PHE A 118 -17.80 -0.70 4.53
N MET A 119 -18.75 0.08 5.05
CA MET A 119 -20.14 0.04 4.58
C MET A 119 -20.29 0.53 3.15
N ARG A 120 -19.53 1.53 2.70
CA ARG A 120 -19.55 1.97 1.31
C ARG A 120 -19.08 0.87 0.31
N GLN A 121 -18.32 -0.12 0.78
CA GLN A 121 -17.93 -1.29 -0.01
C GLN A 121 -18.96 -2.42 0.09
N ALA A 122 -19.54 -2.61 1.28
CA ALA A 122 -20.43 -3.72 1.58
C ALA A 122 -21.87 -3.53 1.09
N ASP A 123 -22.43 -2.31 1.24
CA ASP A 123 -23.84 -2.04 0.96
C ASP A 123 -24.00 -1.37 -0.41
N ALA A 124 -24.57 -2.12 -1.36
CA ALA A 124 -24.87 -1.61 -2.70
C ALA A 124 -25.86 -0.42 -2.71
N ASN A 125 -26.59 -0.19 -1.62
CA ASN A 125 -27.47 0.97 -1.47
C ASN A 125 -26.79 2.17 -0.80
N ASP A 126 -25.55 2.02 -0.31
CA ASP A 126 -24.80 3.14 0.24
C ASP A 126 -24.58 4.19 -0.86
N PRO A 127 -24.84 5.48 -0.61
CA PRO A 127 -24.65 6.56 -1.60
C PRO A 127 -23.23 6.68 -2.15
N TRP A 128 -22.25 6.08 -1.47
CA TRP A 128 -20.86 6.07 -1.83
C TRP A 128 -20.41 4.79 -2.55
N HIS A 129 -21.29 3.78 -2.61
CA HIS A 129 -20.95 2.50 -3.24
C HIS A 129 -20.57 2.65 -4.72
N GLN A 130 -21.29 3.49 -5.45
CA GLN A 130 -21.08 3.78 -6.88
C GLN A 130 -20.80 5.26 -7.13
N TYR A 131 -20.00 5.90 -6.25
CA TYR A 131 -19.69 7.32 -6.36
C TYR A 131 -18.85 7.66 -7.60
N ILE A 132 -18.13 6.69 -8.14
CA ILE A 132 -17.57 6.68 -9.50
C ILE A 132 -18.31 5.59 -10.29
N ALA A 133 -18.85 5.94 -11.45
CA ALA A 133 -19.62 5.00 -12.25
C ALA A 133 -18.80 3.77 -12.67
N GLY A 134 -19.34 2.58 -12.42
CA GLY A 134 -18.73 1.32 -12.84
C GLY A 134 -17.59 0.82 -11.98
N ILE A 135 -17.34 1.42 -10.80
CA ILE A 135 -16.36 0.87 -9.87
C ILE A 135 -16.82 -0.47 -9.30
N THR A 136 -15.86 -1.33 -9.03
CA THR A 136 -16.03 -2.60 -8.30
C THR A 136 -15.04 -2.65 -7.16
N TYR A 137 -15.39 -3.36 -6.09
CA TYR A 137 -14.50 -3.56 -4.94
C TYR A 137 -13.92 -4.96 -4.99
N GLU A 138 -12.95 -5.15 -5.91
CA GLU A 138 -12.39 -6.46 -6.28
C GLU A 138 -11.88 -7.23 -5.06
N TYR A 139 -11.03 -6.63 -4.23
CA TYR A 139 -10.52 -7.30 -3.03
C TYR A 139 -11.62 -7.59 -2.02
N TYR A 140 -12.56 -6.66 -1.81
CA TYR A 140 -13.64 -6.84 -0.86
C TYR A 140 -14.53 -8.03 -1.24
N SER A 141 -14.88 -8.14 -2.53
CA SER A 141 -15.71 -9.23 -3.06
C SER A 141 -14.96 -10.56 -3.19
N SER A 142 -13.70 -10.54 -3.66
CA SER A 142 -12.91 -11.76 -3.83
C SER A 142 -12.54 -12.43 -2.50
N MET A 143 -12.41 -11.65 -1.43
CA MET A 143 -12.23 -12.15 -0.06
C MET A 143 -13.56 -12.45 0.63
N GLU A 144 -14.68 -12.35 -0.10
CA GLU A 144 -16.04 -12.61 0.42
C GLU A 144 -16.34 -11.82 1.71
N MET A 145 -15.78 -10.60 1.86
CA MET A 145 -15.94 -9.78 3.06
C MET A 145 -17.40 -9.42 3.32
N ASP A 146 -18.21 -9.28 2.26
CA ASP A 146 -19.67 -9.08 2.31
C ASP A 146 -20.41 -10.25 2.93
N LYS A 147 -19.92 -11.48 2.75
CA LYS A 147 -20.48 -12.70 3.36
C LYS A 147 -19.88 -12.98 4.73
N LEU A 148 -18.61 -12.60 4.92
CA LEU A 148 -17.86 -12.83 6.15
C LEU A 148 -18.33 -11.92 7.29
N ILE A 149 -18.46 -10.61 7.02
CA ILE A 149 -18.84 -9.62 8.03
C ILE A 149 -20.35 -9.58 8.20
N LYS A 150 -20.81 -9.98 9.38
CA LYS A 150 -22.23 -9.94 9.75
C LYS A 150 -22.68 -8.54 10.16
N SER A 151 -21.88 -7.85 10.98
CA SER A 151 -22.12 -6.47 11.41
C SER A 151 -20.84 -5.77 11.80
N ILE A 152 -20.88 -4.44 11.74
CA ILE A 152 -19.87 -3.55 12.30
C ILE A 152 -20.59 -2.61 13.25
N GLU A 153 -20.26 -2.66 14.54
CA GLU A 153 -20.96 -2.00 15.60
C GLU A 153 -20.10 -0.90 16.23
N LYS A 154 -20.63 0.33 16.28
CA LYS A 154 -20.05 1.40 17.07
C LYS A 154 -20.38 1.16 18.53
N ILE A 155 -19.40 0.82 19.35
CA ILE A 155 -19.58 0.69 20.80
C ILE A 155 -19.50 2.08 21.45
N ASP A 156 -18.49 2.85 21.06
CA ASP A 156 -18.33 4.28 21.37
C ASP A 156 -17.46 4.94 20.26
N ASP A 157 -17.07 6.20 20.43
CA ASP A 157 -16.28 6.93 19.43
C ASP A 157 -14.88 6.32 19.18
N ASN A 158 -14.36 5.56 20.13
CA ASN A 158 -13.03 4.97 20.03
C ASN A 158 -13.04 3.43 20.11
N THR A 159 -14.20 2.80 19.95
CA THR A 159 -14.32 1.35 19.99
C THR A 159 -15.28 0.87 18.90
N VAL A 160 -14.80 0.01 18.03
CA VAL A 160 -15.60 -0.60 16.96
C VAL A 160 -15.49 -2.11 17.06
N LYS A 161 -16.64 -2.81 16.93
CA LYS A 161 -16.70 -4.26 16.97
C LYS A 161 -17.16 -4.81 15.62
N PHE A 162 -16.40 -5.75 15.08
CA PHE A 162 -16.76 -6.56 13.92
C PHE A 162 -17.30 -7.89 14.43
N VAL A 163 -18.46 -8.29 13.92
CA VAL A 163 -19.04 -9.61 14.14
C VAL A 163 -18.99 -10.37 12.83
N LEU A 164 -18.45 -11.57 12.85
CA LEU A 164 -18.31 -12.43 11.68
C LEU A 164 -19.39 -13.52 11.65
N ASN A 165 -19.73 -13.99 10.47
CA ASN A 165 -20.64 -15.11 10.27
C ASN A 165 -19.96 -16.47 10.53
N GLN A 166 -18.63 -16.53 10.40
CA GLN A 166 -17.80 -17.71 10.64
C GLN A 166 -16.40 -17.26 11.09
N PRO A 167 -15.66 -18.10 11.82
CA PRO A 167 -14.28 -17.81 12.15
C PRO A 167 -13.43 -17.72 10.88
N GLU A 168 -12.60 -16.67 10.80
CA GLU A 168 -11.74 -16.42 9.65
C GLU A 168 -10.30 -16.13 10.11
N ALA A 169 -9.41 -17.10 9.91
CA ALA A 169 -8.03 -16.99 10.37
C ALA A 169 -7.27 -15.78 9.76
N PRO A 170 -7.40 -15.46 8.46
CA PRO A 170 -6.74 -14.30 7.86
C PRO A 170 -7.48 -12.96 8.06
N PHE A 171 -8.54 -12.86 8.87
CA PHE A 171 -9.32 -11.63 9.00
C PHE A 171 -8.47 -10.40 9.34
N LEU A 172 -7.53 -10.52 10.29
CA LEU A 172 -6.63 -9.40 10.63
C LEU A 172 -5.71 -9.03 9.46
N ALA A 173 -5.26 -10.01 8.67
CA ALA A 173 -4.47 -9.74 7.47
C ALA A 173 -5.32 -9.04 6.39
N ASN A 174 -6.59 -9.44 6.23
CA ASN A 174 -7.50 -8.78 5.29
C ASN A 174 -7.72 -7.31 5.65
N VAL A 175 -7.92 -7.00 6.95
CA VAL A 175 -8.12 -5.61 7.40
C VAL A 175 -6.82 -4.81 7.53
N ALA A 176 -5.66 -5.43 7.28
CA ALA A 176 -4.38 -4.75 7.11
C ALA A 176 -4.10 -4.32 5.66
N MET A 177 -4.90 -4.78 4.70
CA MET A 177 -4.68 -4.47 3.29
C MET A 177 -5.13 -3.05 2.91
N PRO A 178 -4.54 -2.44 1.86
CA PRO A 178 -4.84 -1.06 1.47
C PRO A 178 -6.29 -0.79 1.06
N PHE A 179 -7.04 -1.77 0.56
CA PHE A 179 -8.43 -1.58 0.13
C PHE A 179 -9.40 -1.18 1.25
N VAL A 180 -9.01 -1.40 2.52
CA VAL A 180 -9.75 -0.94 3.71
C VAL A 180 -9.06 0.21 4.43
N ALA A 181 -8.25 0.99 3.71
CA ALA A 181 -7.66 2.22 4.22
C ALA A 181 -8.76 3.18 4.70
N VAL A 182 -8.63 3.66 5.94
CA VAL A 182 -9.70 4.42 6.59
C VAL A 182 -9.82 5.81 6.00
N MET A 183 -11.03 6.16 5.60
CA MET A 183 -11.40 7.44 5.00
C MET A 183 -12.25 8.29 5.94
N SER A 184 -12.14 9.60 5.81
CA SER A 184 -12.92 10.54 6.61
C SER A 184 -14.38 10.57 6.18
N LYS A 185 -15.29 10.16 7.08
CA LYS A 185 -16.74 10.32 6.90
C LYS A 185 -17.14 11.79 6.80
N GLU A 186 -16.52 12.66 7.60
CA GLU A 186 -16.79 14.10 7.60
C GLU A 186 -16.43 14.73 6.24
N TYR A 187 -15.30 14.33 5.65
CA TYR A 187 -14.91 14.76 4.31
C TYR A 187 -15.91 14.27 3.26
N ALA A 188 -16.26 12.98 3.32
CA ALA A 188 -17.27 12.43 2.45
C ALA A 188 -18.60 13.20 2.53
N ASP A 189 -19.12 13.48 3.72
CA ASP A 189 -20.35 14.27 3.91
C ASP A 189 -20.22 15.67 3.30
N THR A 190 -19.07 16.30 3.43
CA THR A 190 -18.81 17.62 2.84
C THR A 190 -18.84 17.56 1.31
N LEU A 191 -18.23 16.51 0.71
CA LEU A 191 -18.22 16.31 -0.73
C LEU A 191 -19.61 15.97 -1.29
N ASP A 192 -20.40 15.18 -0.55
CA ASP A 192 -21.79 14.86 -0.93
C ASP A 192 -22.65 16.14 -0.94
N ALA A 193 -22.56 16.94 0.11
CA ALA A 193 -23.27 18.22 0.18
C ALA A 193 -22.85 19.21 -0.91
N ALA A 194 -21.60 19.16 -1.36
CA ALA A 194 -21.08 19.99 -2.44
C ALA A 194 -21.37 19.41 -3.85
N GLY A 195 -21.79 18.17 -3.97
CA GLY A 195 -22.00 17.47 -5.23
C GLY A 195 -20.70 17.14 -5.98
N THR A 196 -19.60 16.93 -5.23
CA THR A 196 -18.24 16.66 -5.78
C THR A 196 -17.67 15.36 -5.22
N LYS A 197 -18.46 14.29 -5.22
CA LYS A 197 -18.07 12.99 -4.65
C LYS A 197 -16.77 12.43 -5.21
N GLU A 198 -16.48 12.71 -6.50
CA GLU A 198 -15.26 12.30 -7.16
C GLU A 198 -13.99 12.88 -6.53
N ASP A 199 -14.08 13.96 -5.76
CA ASP A 199 -12.94 14.52 -5.02
C ASP A 199 -12.45 13.57 -3.89
N LEU A 200 -13.25 12.59 -3.46
CA LEU A 200 -12.79 11.54 -2.56
C LEU A 200 -11.59 10.77 -3.18
N ASN A 201 -11.64 10.57 -4.50
CA ASN A 201 -10.57 9.93 -5.27
C ASN A 201 -9.52 10.91 -5.80
N ASN A 202 -9.92 12.14 -6.16
CA ASN A 202 -9.06 13.09 -6.89
C ASN A 202 -8.33 14.09 -5.96
N ALA A 203 -8.86 14.33 -4.77
CA ALA A 203 -8.29 15.23 -3.76
C ALA A 203 -8.29 14.53 -2.38
N PRO A 204 -7.54 13.43 -2.23
CA PRO A 204 -7.64 12.52 -1.10
C PRO A 204 -7.22 13.17 0.22
N ILE A 205 -7.92 12.80 1.30
CA ILE A 205 -7.63 13.16 2.68
C ILE A 205 -7.54 11.90 3.51
N GLY A 206 -6.42 11.68 4.16
CA GLY A 206 -6.18 10.54 5.04
C GLY A 206 -5.55 10.95 6.37
N THR A 207 -5.07 9.98 7.10
CA THR A 207 -4.37 10.12 8.38
C THR A 207 -2.88 9.79 8.28
N GLY A 208 -2.40 9.53 7.07
CA GLY A 208 -1.06 9.02 6.79
C GLY A 208 0.07 10.04 6.97
N PRO A 209 1.32 9.58 6.78
CA PRO A 209 2.52 10.38 6.99
C PRO A 209 2.70 11.52 5.98
N PHE A 210 2.04 11.46 4.82
CA PHE A 210 2.15 12.47 3.78
C PHE A 210 0.78 12.96 3.32
N LYS A 211 0.67 14.27 3.11
CA LYS A 211 -0.50 14.94 2.55
C LYS A 211 -0.34 15.00 1.04
N PHE A 212 -1.40 14.68 0.32
CA PHE A 212 -1.47 14.86 -1.13
C PHE A 212 -1.43 16.35 -1.49
N VAL A 213 -0.64 16.71 -2.49
CA VAL A 213 -0.49 18.10 -2.97
C VAL A 213 -0.99 18.23 -4.40
N ALA A 214 -0.49 17.40 -5.32
CA ALA A 214 -0.84 17.49 -6.72
C ALA A 214 -0.54 16.19 -7.47
N TYR A 215 -1.31 15.94 -8.52
CA TYR A 215 -1.07 14.87 -9.48
C TYR A 215 -1.15 15.41 -10.91
N GLN A 216 -0.11 15.16 -11.66
CA GLN A 216 -0.09 15.30 -13.12
C GLN A 216 0.05 13.90 -13.71
N LYS A 217 -1.01 13.42 -14.35
CA LYS A 217 -1.07 12.07 -14.91
C LYS A 217 0.14 11.78 -15.79
N ASP A 218 0.70 10.58 -15.66
CA ASP A 218 1.84 10.05 -16.40
C ASP A 218 3.13 10.87 -16.26
N ALA A 219 3.19 11.77 -15.26
CA ALA A 219 4.36 12.62 -15.03
C ALA A 219 4.79 12.61 -13.55
N VAL A 220 3.99 13.13 -12.64
CA VAL A 220 4.43 13.36 -11.26
C VAL A 220 3.28 13.38 -10.26
N ILE A 221 3.52 12.81 -9.07
CA ILE A 221 2.68 13.03 -7.89
C ILE A 221 3.55 13.74 -6.84
N ARG A 222 2.97 14.72 -6.16
CA ARG A 222 3.64 15.48 -5.11
C ARG A 222 2.91 15.33 -3.79
N TYR A 223 3.69 15.13 -2.75
CA TYR A 223 3.20 15.04 -1.39
C TYR A 223 4.06 15.90 -0.48
N GLN A 224 3.46 16.35 0.60
CA GLN A 224 4.12 17.08 1.68
C GLN A 224 3.98 16.31 2.98
N LYS A 225 5.00 16.36 3.79
CA LYS A 225 5.00 15.78 5.13
C LYS A 225 3.78 16.21 5.94
N ASN A 226 3.13 15.26 6.59
CA ASN A 226 2.12 15.52 7.59
C ASN A 226 2.80 15.85 8.93
N ALA A 227 2.77 17.12 9.34
CA ALA A 227 3.36 17.55 10.61
C ALA A 227 2.57 17.05 11.84
N ASP A 228 1.28 16.73 11.66
CA ASP A 228 0.39 16.21 12.70
C ASP A 228 0.29 14.68 12.67
N TYR A 229 1.22 13.99 11.99
CA TYR A 229 1.19 12.54 11.90
C TYR A 229 1.33 11.90 13.29
N TRP A 230 0.42 10.99 13.61
CA TRP A 230 0.33 10.31 14.91
C TRP A 230 1.44 9.29 15.18
N GLY A 231 2.10 8.79 14.12
CA GLY A 231 3.21 7.84 14.19
C GLY A 231 4.58 8.52 14.18
N GLU A 232 5.62 7.77 13.82
CA GLU A 232 6.96 8.35 13.66
C GLU A 232 6.97 9.37 12.51
N ALA A 233 7.36 10.59 12.80
CA ALA A 233 7.37 11.66 11.83
C ALA A 233 8.33 11.34 10.65
N PRO A 234 7.91 11.54 9.39
CA PRO A 234 8.79 11.36 8.24
C PRO A 234 10.06 12.20 8.35
N LYS A 235 11.20 11.63 7.95
CA LYS A 235 12.52 12.30 7.96
C LYS A 235 12.74 13.21 6.75
N ILE A 236 11.82 13.17 5.80
CA ILE A 236 11.79 14.00 4.59
C ILE A 236 10.60 14.96 4.66
N ASP A 237 10.68 16.08 3.98
CA ASP A 237 9.64 17.10 3.98
C ASP A 237 8.71 16.96 2.76
N ASP A 238 9.29 16.67 1.59
CA ASP A 238 8.56 16.43 0.34
C ASP A 238 8.84 15.02 -0.17
N LEU A 239 7.77 14.34 -0.61
CA LEU A 239 7.84 13.08 -1.33
C LEU A 239 7.33 13.32 -2.75
N VAL A 240 8.11 12.89 -3.75
CA VAL A 240 7.76 13.04 -5.16
C VAL A 240 7.79 11.67 -5.84
N PHE A 241 6.71 11.29 -6.49
CA PHE A 241 6.68 10.15 -7.41
C PHE A 241 6.90 10.65 -8.82
N ALA A 242 8.07 10.40 -9.37
CA ALA A 242 8.40 10.68 -10.78
C ALA A 242 8.00 9.46 -11.62
N ILE A 243 6.88 9.55 -12.34
CA ILE A 243 6.34 8.42 -13.09
C ILE A 243 7.24 8.13 -14.29
N THR A 244 7.82 6.94 -14.30
CA THR A 244 8.83 6.52 -15.27
C THR A 244 8.65 5.03 -15.57
N PRO A 245 7.79 4.63 -16.54
CA PRO A 245 7.41 3.23 -16.75
C PRO A 245 8.56 2.33 -17.20
N ASP A 246 9.50 2.84 -18.01
CA ASP A 246 10.61 2.05 -18.51
C ASP A 246 11.69 1.83 -17.44
N ALA A 247 12.03 0.56 -17.14
CA ALA A 247 12.98 0.20 -16.09
C ALA A 247 14.40 0.71 -16.36
N SER A 248 14.83 0.70 -17.64
CA SER A 248 16.17 1.17 -18.01
C SER A 248 16.28 2.70 -17.82
N VAL A 249 15.22 3.44 -18.15
CA VAL A 249 15.14 4.89 -17.90
C VAL A 249 15.13 5.18 -16.41
N ARG A 250 14.39 4.41 -15.59
CA ARG A 250 14.44 4.53 -14.12
C ARG A 250 15.87 4.36 -13.60
N LEU A 251 16.58 3.33 -14.06
CA LEU A 251 17.98 3.08 -13.65
C LEU A 251 18.92 4.22 -14.05
N GLN A 252 18.76 4.79 -15.25
CA GLN A 252 19.55 5.96 -15.67
C GLN A 252 19.30 7.17 -14.78
N LYS A 253 18.04 7.45 -14.46
CA LYS A 253 17.67 8.53 -13.54
C LYS A 253 18.22 8.31 -12.13
N LEU A 254 18.20 7.06 -11.62
CA LEU A 254 18.79 6.71 -10.34
C LEU A 254 20.31 6.98 -10.33
N LYS A 255 21.03 6.52 -11.37
CA LYS A 255 22.48 6.76 -11.54
C LYS A 255 22.82 8.25 -11.70
N ALA A 256 21.94 9.03 -12.31
CA ALA A 256 22.10 10.49 -12.45
C ALA A 256 21.75 11.27 -11.17
N GLY A 257 21.20 10.61 -10.12
CA GLY A 257 20.73 11.28 -8.92
C GLY A 257 19.40 12.04 -9.08
N GLU A 258 18.68 11.83 -10.18
CA GLU A 258 17.34 12.41 -10.39
C GLU A 258 16.27 11.67 -9.58
N CYS A 259 16.52 10.40 -9.24
CA CYS A 259 15.74 9.58 -8.31
C CYS A 259 16.62 9.13 -7.14
N HIS A 260 15.99 8.88 -5.99
CA HIS A 260 16.63 8.31 -4.81
C HIS A 260 16.29 6.83 -4.61
N LEU A 261 15.20 6.38 -5.23
CA LEU A 261 14.73 5.00 -5.21
C LEU A 261 14.00 4.67 -6.52
N MET A 262 14.19 3.46 -7.02
CA MET A 262 13.37 2.88 -8.07
C MET A 262 12.99 1.43 -7.71
N PRO A 263 11.76 0.97 -8.01
CA PRO A 263 11.37 -0.42 -7.87
C PRO A 263 11.72 -1.21 -9.13
N TYR A 264 11.79 -2.52 -9.00
CA TYR A 264 11.79 -3.52 -10.08
C TYR A 264 12.80 -3.20 -11.20
N PRO A 265 14.12 -3.20 -10.90
CA PRO A 265 15.13 -3.15 -11.95
C PRO A 265 15.00 -4.37 -12.86
N ALA A 266 15.40 -4.25 -14.12
CA ALA A 266 15.43 -5.39 -15.01
C ALA A 266 16.41 -6.45 -14.48
N PRO A 267 16.10 -7.77 -14.56
CA PRO A 267 17.01 -8.82 -14.08
C PRO A 267 18.42 -8.74 -14.68
N ALA A 268 18.55 -8.31 -15.93
CA ALA A 268 19.83 -8.10 -16.60
C ALA A 268 20.71 -7.02 -15.97
N ASP A 269 20.11 -6.04 -15.29
CA ASP A 269 20.83 -4.90 -14.69
C ASP A 269 21.32 -5.21 -13.26
N LEU A 270 20.84 -6.29 -12.63
CA LEU A 270 21.13 -6.57 -11.21
C LEU A 270 22.60 -6.75 -10.91
N ALA A 271 23.36 -7.39 -11.80
CA ALA A 271 24.80 -7.57 -11.63
C ALA A 271 25.55 -6.23 -11.62
N ASP A 272 25.20 -5.34 -12.53
CA ASP A 272 25.78 -3.99 -12.62
C ASP A 272 25.39 -3.12 -11.46
N ILE A 273 24.14 -3.21 -10.98
CA ILE A 273 23.67 -2.48 -9.77
C ILE A 273 24.46 -2.93 -8.54
N ARG A 274 24.66 -4.24 -8.36
CA ARG A 274 25.44 -4.79 -7.23
C ARG A 274 26.92 -4.37 -7.28
N ALA A 275 27.48 -4.17 -8.48
CA ALA A 275 28.87 -3.77 -8.67
C ALA A 275 29.08 -2.24 -8.51
N ASP A 276 28.05 -1.42 -8.58
CA ASP A 276 28.15 0.04 -8.49
C ASP A 276 28.24 0.47 -7.03
N PRO A 277 29.37 1.06 -6.55
CA PRO A 277 29.55 1.47 -5.15
C PRO A 277 28.63 2.62 -4.72
N ASN A 278 27.96 3.30 -5.67
CA ASN A 278 27.04 4.42 -5.38
C ASN A 278 25.59 3.95 -5.27
N LEU A 279 25.30 2.68 -5.58
CA LEU A 279 23.97 2.11 -5.54
C LEU A 279 23.86 1.07 -4.41
N LYS A 280 22.66 0.94 -3.87
CA LYS A 280 22.30 -0.12 -2.94
C LYS A 280 21.16 -0.91 -3.55
N LEU A 281 21.33 -2.23 -3.66
CA LEU A 281 20.26 -3.15 -4.01
C LEU A 281 19.69 -3.76 -2.73
N ASP A 282 18.40 -3.55 -2.50
CA ASP A 282 17.65 -4.24 -1.47
C ASP A 282 16.77 -5.30 -2.11
N GLU A 283 16.91 -6.53 -1.67
CA GLU A 283 16.20 -7.70 -2.20
C GLU A 283 15.46 -8.41 -1.06
N GLN A 284 14.24 -8.81 -1.33
CA GLN A 284 13.45 -9.58 -0.38
C GLN A 284 12.59 -10.61 -1.13
N ALA A 285 12.46 -11.81 -0.56
CA ALA A 285 11.52 -12.80 -1.07
C ALA A 285 10.10 -12.25 -1.00
N GLY A 286 9.44 -12.23 -2.16
CA GLY A 286 8.09 -11.68 -2.30
C GLY A 286 7.00 -12.68 -1.90
N LEU A 287 5.75 -12.23 -1.99
CA LEU A 287 4.55 -13.05 -1.81
C LEU A 287 3.96 -13.52 -3.15
N ASN A 288 4.56 -13.08 -4.27
CA ASN A 288 4.03 -13.39 -5.59
C ASN A 288 4.40 -14.82 -6.03
N VAL A 289 3.40 -15.52 -6.55
CA VAL A 289 3.56 -16.83 -7.17
C VAL A 289 3.08 -16.74 -8.62
N GLY A 290 3.96 -16.99 -9.57
CA GLY A 290 3.59 -17.15 -10.98
C GLY A 290 3.08 -18.57 -11.21
N TYR A 291 1.91 -18.72 -11.84
CA TYR A 291 1.30 -20.02 -12.08
C TYR A 291 0.55 -20.08 -13.41
N LEU A 292 0.38 -21.29 -13.91
CA LEU A 292 -0.49 -21.59 -15.06
C LEU A 292 -1.85 -22.06 -14.51
N ALA A 293 -2.89 -21.26 -14.74
CA ALA A 293 -4.24 -21.61 -14.34
C ALA A 293 -4.95 -22.45 -15.39
N TYR A 294 -5.63 -23.50 -14.95
CA TYR A 294 -6.48 -24.34 -15.80
C TYR A 294 -7.96 -24.09 -15.48
N ASN A 295 -8.75 -23.83 -16.51
CA ASN A 295 -10.20 -23.82 -16.34
C ASN A 295 -10.72 -25.26 -16.22
N THR A 296 -10.92 -25.73 -15.00
CA THR A 296 -11.34 -27.10 -14.71
C THR A 296 -12.80 -27.41 -15.06
N THR A 297 -13.57 -26.42 -15.52
CA THR A 297 -14.92 -26.65 -16.05
C THR A 297 -14.95 -26.92 -17.55
N VAL A 298 -13.79 -26.85 -18.23
CA VAL A 298 -13.66 -27.02 -19.68
C VAL A 298 -12.75 -28.20 -19.98
N ALA A 299 -13.23 -29.16 -20.81
CA ALA A 299 -12.40 -30.26 -21.28
C ALA A 299 -11.23 -29.73 -22.17
N PRO A 300 -10.03 -30.34 -22.11
CA PRO A 300 -9.68 -31.54 -21.34
C PRO A 300 -9.18 -31.23 -19.91
N PHE A 301 -9.23 -29.96 -19.45
CA PHE A 301 -8.66 -29.54 -18.17
C PHE A 301 -9.52 -29.93 -16.95
N ASP A 302 -10.73 -30.43 -17.18
CA ASP A 302 -11.58 -31.08 -16.15
C ASP A 302 -10.93 -32.36 -15.60
N LYS A 303 -10.03 -33.00 -16.39
CA LYS A 303 -9.32 -34.23 -16.01
C LYS A 303 -8.04 -33.94 -15.22
N PRO A 304 -7.90 -34.42 -13.96
CA PRO A 304 -6.70 -34.23 -13.16
C PRO A 304 -5.41 -34.77 -13.81
N GLU A 305 -5.50 -35.94 -14.52
CA GLU A 305 -4.38 -36.56 -15.21
C GLU A 305 -3.82 -35.69 -16.33
N VAL A 306 -4.68 -34.93 -17.02
CA VAL A 306 -4.22 -33.98 -18.06
C VAL A 306 -3.47 -32.82 -17.43
N ARG A 307 -3.98 -32.26 -16.35
CA ARG A 307 -3.31 -31.17 -15.65
C ARG A 307 -1.95 -31.59 -15.09
N LYS A 308 -1.89 -32.80 -14.52
CA LYS A 308 -0.63 -33.40 -14.03
C LYS A 308 0.36 -33.61 -15.16
N ALA A 309 -0.06 -34.14 -16.28
CA ALA A 309 0.80 -34.32 -17.46
C ALA A 309 1.36 -32.98 -17.95
N LEU A 310 0.56 -31.94 -17.99
CA LEU A 310 1.03 -30.59 -18.37
C LEU A 310 2.03 -30.02 -17.37
N ASN A 311 1.86 -30.25 -16.06
CA ASN A 311 2.84 -29.85 -15.05
C ASN A 311 4.19 -30.58 -15.27
N MET A 312 4.16 -31.89 -15.58
CA MET A 312 5.35 -32.70 -15.85
C MET A 312 6.05 -32.30 -17.17
N ALA A 313 5.32 -31.76 -18.13
CA ALA A 313 5.88 -31.28 -19.41
C ALA A 313 6.60 -29.94 -19.31
N LEU A 314 6.43 -29.17 -18.22
CA LEU A 314 6.98 -27.84 -18.07
C LEU A 314 8.33 -27.88 -17.34
N ASP A 315 9.40 -27.49 -18.03
CA ASP A 315 10.71 -27.26 -17.38
C ASP A 315 10.69 -25.91 -16.65
N LYS A 316 10.25 -25.96 -15.39
CA LYS A 316 10.14 -24.76 -14.53
C LYS A 316 11.50 -24.11 -14.29
N LYS A 317 12.56 -24.91 -14.18
CA LYS A 317 13.92 -24.38 -13.98
C LYS A 317 14.42 -23.63 -15.20
N ALA A 318 14.28 -24.20 -16.39
CA ALA A 318 14.66 -23.52 -17.63
C ALA A 318 13.86 -22.23 -17.84
N LEU A 319 12.58 -22.20 -17.44
CA LEU A 319 11.75 -20.99 -17.49
C LEU A 319 12.28 -19.91 -16.54
N ILE A 320 12.64 -20.27 -15.31
CA ILE A 320 13.21 -19.33 -14.33
C ILE A 320 14.54 -18.77 -14.83
N ASP A 321 15.41 -19.63 -15.36
CA ASP A 321 16.71 -19.20 -15.88
C ASP A 321 16.56 -18.26 -17.10
N ALA A 322 15.59 -18.52 -17.98
CA ALA A 322 15.36 -17.71 -19.18
C ALA A 322 14.67 -16.36 -18.87
N VAL A 323 13.67 -16.36 -17.99
CA VAL A 323 12.82 -15.17 -17.73
C VAL A 323 13.37 -14.34 -16.59
N TYR A 324 13.72 -14.98 -15.47
CA TYR A 324 14.14 -14.30 -14.25
C TYR A 324 15.65 -14.31 -14.01
N GLN A 325 16.42 -14.94 -14.91
CA GLN A 325 17.89 -15.04 -14.82
C GLN A 325 18.37 -15.55 -13.45
N GLY A 326 17.65 -16.53 -12.88
CA GLY A 326 17.92 -17.12 -11.58
C GLY A 326 17.39 -16.30 -10.35
N ASN A 327 16.68 -15.20 -10.57
CA ASN A 327 16.13 -14.38 -9.48
C ASN A 327 14.69 -14.79 -9.09
N ALA A 328 14.39 -16.09 -9.17
CA ALA A 328 13.15 -16.69 -8.70
C ALA A 328 13.41 -18.14 -8.28
N GLU A 329 12.48 -18.73 -7.54
CA GLU A 329 12.52 -20.11 -7.11
C GLU A 329 11.33 -20.89 -7.68
N VAL A 330 11.48 -22.20 -7.85
CA VAL A 330 10.37 -23.06 -8.29
C VAL A 330 9.33 -23.16 -7.19
N ALA A 331 8.12 -22.73 -7.49
CA ALA A 331 6.99 -22.88 -6.59
C ALA A 331 6.43 -24.31 -6.67
N LYS A 332 6.19 -24.94 -5.51
CA LYS A 332 5.59 -26.27 -5.39
C LYS A 332 4.18 -26.25 -4.79
N ASN A 333 3.70 -25.08 -4.34
CA ASN A 333 2.32 -24.87 -3.94
C ASN A 333 1.92 -23.40 -4.19
N PRO A 334 0.62 -23.05 -4.08
CA PRO A 334 0.13 -21.70 -4.40
C PRO A 334 0.53 -20.65 -3.34
N ILE A 335 1.11 -21.05 -2.21
CA ILE A 335 1.51 -20.18 -1.12
C ILE A 335 3.03 -20.17 -1.04
N PRO A 336 3.69 -18.99 -1.07
CA PRO A 336 5.15 -18.92 -1.00
C PRO A 336 5.68 -19.23 0.40
N PRO A 337 6.98 -19.64 0.53
CA PRO A 337 7.59 -20.02 1.81
C PRO A 337 7.58 -18.91 2.89
N THR A 338 7.38 -17.65 2.49
CA THR A 338 7.29 -16.50 3.38
C THR A 338 5.97 -16.41 4.15
N MET A 339 4.97 -17.21 3.80
CA MET A 339 3.67 -17.20 4.44
C MET A 339 3.56 -18.29 5.52
N TRP A 340 2.93 -17.96 6.64
CA TRP A 340 2.76 -18.86 7.81
C TRP A 340 1.99 -20.15 7.49
N SER A 341 1.17 -20.18 6.44
CA SER A 341 0.38 -21.32 6.00
C SER A 341 1.11 -22.22 4.99
N TYR A 342 2.37 -21.92 4.66
CA TYR A 342 3.16 -22.72 3.72
C TYR A 342 3.35 -24.16 4.23
N ASN A 343 3.09 -25.12 3.36
CA ASN A 343 3.31 -26.53 3.66
C ASN A 343 4.52 -27.07 2.88
N ASP A 344 5.64 -27.21 3.56
CA ASP A 344 6.88 -27.71 2.96
C ASP A 344 6.84 -29.20 2.56
N ALA A 345 5.89 -29.98 3.12
CA ALA A 345 5.72 -31.39 2.79
C ALA A 345 5.06 -31.65 1.42
N ILE A 346 4.55 -30.62 0.74
CA ILE A 346 4.04 -30.75 -0.61
C ILE A 346 5.21 -30.99 -1.55
N GLU A 347 5.11 -32.06 -2.36
CA GLU A 347 6.06 -32.39 -3.41
C GLU A 347 5.54 -31.88 -4.77
N ASP A 348 6.44 -31.33 -5.58
CA ASP A 348 6.13 -30.90 -6.95
C ASP A 348 6.19 -32.08 -7.92
N ASP A 349 5.42 -31.99 -9.01
CA ASP A 349 5.55 -32.94 -10.10
C ASP A 349 6.93 -32.78 -10.78
N PRO A 350 7.69 -33.88 -10.99
CA PRO A 350 8.98 -33.79 -11.65
C PRO A 350 8.84 -33.40 -13.12
N TYR A 351 9.83 -32.69 -13.65
CA TYR A 351 9.91 -32.48 -15.10
C TYR A 351 10.21 -33.80 -15.78
N ASP A 352 9.23 -34.36 -16.50
CA ASP A 352 9.33 -35.61 -17.25
C ASP A 352 8.44 -35.56 -18.51
N PRO A 353 8.94 -35.01 -19.62
CA PRO A 353 8.15 -34.85 -20.84
C PRO A 353 7.72 -36.16 -21.47
N GLU A 354 8.50 -37.24 -21.30
CA GLU A 354 8.15 -38.57 -21.87
C GLU A 354 6.97 -39.18 -21.08
N ALA A 355 7.00 -39.11 -19.74
CA ALA A 355 5.90 -39.57 -18.93
C ALA A 355 4.65 -38.67 -19.13
N ALA A 356 4.84 -37.36 -19.31
CA ALA A 356 3.76 -36.43 -19.65
C ALA A 356 3.05 -36.79 -20.95
N LYS A 357 3.84 -37.11 -22.00
CA LYS A 357 3.34 -37.55 -23.33
C LYS A 357 2.54 -38.85 -23.19
N ALA A 358 3.11 -39.84 -22.51
CA ALA A 358 2.47 -41.14 -22.30
C ALA A 358 1.15 -41.04 -21.54
N ALA A 359 1.03 -40.06 -20.64
CA ALA A 359 -0.20 -39.81 -19.88
C ALA A 359 -1.30 -39.11 -20.69
N LEU A 360 -0.97 -38.46 -21.80
CA LEU A 360 -1.89 -37.78 -22.71
C LEU A 360 -2.34 -38.63 -23.91
N GLU A 361 -1.66 -39.75 -24.18
CA GLU A 361 -2.02 -40.74 -25.19
C GLU A 361 -3.10 -41.71 -24.66
#